data_26358b9c7a5715869045be45b9cda506
#
_entry.id   26358b9c7a5715869045be45b9cda506
#
_cell.length_a   1.000
_cell.length_b   1.000
_cell.length_c   1.000
_cell.angle_alpha   90.00
_cell.angle_beta   90.00
_cell.angle_gamma   90.00
#
_symmetry.space_group_name_H-M   'P 1'
#
loop_
_entity.id
_entity.type
_entity.pdbx_description
1 polymer ?
#
loop_
_entity_poly.entity_id
_entity_poly.type
_entity_poly.pdbx_seq_one_letter_code
_entity_poly.pdbx_strand_id
1 'polypeptide(L)'
;EHLMLALIAAPNRAIKQLFKTYGINRESFLSVLATVRGNQTVTSDNPEATYDTLNKYATDLVQRAADGKRDPVIGRDQEIRNVIRILSRKTKNNPVLIGEPGVGKTAVVEGLAQRNVKGDVPESLKDKKLFALDMGALVAGAKYRGEFEERLKAVLDEVKKSEGQIILFIDEIHTIVGAGKTEGSMDAGNMLKPMLARGELHCIGATTLDEHRQYIEKDPALERRFQPVMVD
;
A
#
# COMPACT_ATOMS: atom_id res chain seq x y z
N GLU A 1 19.16 3.46 15.92
CA GLU A 1 20.00 4.10 14.89
C GLU A 1 21.06 5.03 15.49
N HIS A 2 20.71 5.92 16.41
CA HIS A 2 21.64 6.88 17.03
C HIS A 2 22.77 6.16 17.79
N LEU A 3 22.45 5.06 18.49
CA LEU A 3 23.45 4.26 19.18
C LEU A 3 24.44 3.63 18.19
N MET A 4 23.95 3.12 17.07
CA MET A 4 24.80 2.54 16.02
C MET A 4 25.70 3.59 15.37
N LEU A 5 25.17 4.78 15.11
CA LEU A 5 25.96 5.90 14.59
C LEU A 5 27.05 6.35 15.58
N ALA A 6 26.74 6.34 16.88
CA ALA A 6 27.73 6.63 17.92
C ALA A 6 28.84 5.58 17.97
N LEU A 7 28.51 4.29 17.84
CA LEU A 7 29.48 3.20 17.76
C LEU A 7 30.38 3.28 16.52
N ILE A 8 29.83 3.69 15.38
CA ILE A 8 30.59 3.90 14.13
C ILE A 8 31.56 5.10 14.30
N ALA A 9 31.13 6.15 14.99
CA ALA A 9 31.93 7.35 15.20
C ALA A 9 33.10 7.14 16.18
N ALA A 10 32.89 6.32 17.23
CA ALA A 10 33.85 6.08 18.28
C ALA A 10 33.93 4.59 18.67
N PRO A 11 34.37 3.70 17.75
CA PRO A 11 34.45 2.27 18.01
C PRO A 11 35.65 1.93 18.89
N ASN A 12 35.51 0.95 19.79
CA ASN A 12 36.65 0.32 20.42
C ASN A 12 37.43 -0.56 19.42
N ARG A 13 38.59 -1.09 19.82
CA ARG A 13 39.44 -1.87 18.91
C ARG A 13 38.74 -3.08 18.29
N ALA A 14 37.96 -3.82 19.05
CA ALA A 14 37.28 -5.02 18.60
C ALA A 14 36.15 -4.66 17.61
N ILE A 15 35.35 -3.64 17.91
CA ILE A 15 34.29 -3.15 17.07
C ILE A 15 34.83 -2.56 15.77
N LYS A 16 35.93 -1.82 15.83
CA LYS A 16 36.59 -1.25 14.65
C LYS A 16 37.04 -2.34 13.68
N GLN A 17 37.60 -3.45 14.21
CA GLN A 17 38.01 -4.59 13.38
C GLN A 17 36.83 -5.31 12.77
N LEU A 18 35.74 -5.49 13.54
CA LEU A 18 34.49 -6.07 13.07
C LEU A 18 33.87 -5.23 11.93
N PHE A 19 33.77 -3.94 12.11
CA PHE A 19 33.26 -3.03 11.10
C PHE A 19 34.08 -3.02 9.81
N LYS A 20 35.41 -3.10 9.95
CA LYS A 20 36.31 -3.21 8.81
C LYS A 20 36.12 -4.52 8.04
N THR A 21 35.96 -5.63 8.76
CA THR A 21 35.76 -6.97 8.17
C THR A 21 34.45 -7.02 7.32
N TYR A 22 33.38 -6.39 7.79
CA TYR A 22 32.07 -6.41 7.15
C TYR A 22 31.77 -5.16 6.32
N GLY A 23 32.74 -4.26 6.14
CA GLY A 23 32.56 -3.04 5.34
C GLY A 23 31.55 -2.06 5.93
N ILE A 24 31.34 -2.08 7.24
CA ILE A 24 30.40 -1.20 7.93
C ILE A 24 31.05 0.16 8.16
N ASN A 25 30.52 1.19 7.55
CA ASN A 25 30.90 2.59 7.75
C ASN A 25 29.66 3.48 7.83
N ARG A 26 29.88 4.75 8.12
CA ARG A 26 28.78 5.70 8.28
C ARG A 26 27.94 5.84 7.01
N GLU A 27 28.56 5.91 5.85
CA GLU A 27 27.87 6.05 4.57
C GLU A 27 27.01 4.84 4.23
N SER A 28 27.56 3.62 4.34
CA SER A 28 26.81 2.39 4.09
C SER A 28 25.65 2.23 5.06
N PHE A 29 25.86 2.55 6.34
CA PHE A 29 24.80 2.50 7.35
C PHE A 29 23.70 3.52 7.08
N LEU A 30 24.03 4.77 6.76
CA LEU A 30 23.04 5.80 6.44
C LEU A 30 22.27 5.49 5.15
N SER A 31 22.92 4.91 4.16
CA SER A 31 22.26 4.48 2.91
C SER A 31 21.19 3.42 3.19
N VAL A 32 21.52 2.37 3.96
CA VAL A 32 20.56 1.34 4.34
C VAL A 32 19.46 1.91 5.25
N LEU A 33 19.84 2.75 6.20
CA LEU A 33 18.89 3.40 7.10
C LEU A 33 17.88 4.26 6.33
N ALA A 34 18.31 5.00 5.32
CA ALA A 34 17.42 5.77 4.45
C ALA A 34 16.41 4.89 3.70
N THR A 35 16.83 3.68 3.29
CA THR A 35 15.95 2.70 2.66
C THR A 35 14.89 2.16 3.63
N VAL A 36 15.29 1.86 4.86
CA VAL A 36 14.38 1.31 5.90
C VAL A 36 13.46 2.40 6.46
N ARG A 37 14.02 3.57 6.71
CA ARG A 37 13.32 4.70 7.33
C ARG A 37 12.44 5.47 6.38
N GLY A 38 12.76 5.47 5.09
CA GLY A 38 12.16 6.38 4.12
C GLY A 38 12.43 7.84 4.51
N ASN A 39 11.44 8.70 4.35
CA ASN A 39 11.52 10.13 4.71
C ASN A 39 10.98 10.44 6.11
N GLN A 40 10.85 9.45 6.98
CA GLN A 40 10.28 9.66 8.31
C GLN A 40 11.32 10.26 9.28
N THR A 41 10.89 11.24 10.04
CA THR A 41 11.64 11.81 11.16
C THR A 41 11.19 11.17 12.47
N VAL A 42 12.12 11.03 13.40
CA VAL A 42 11.81 10.52 14.75
C VAL A 42 11.00 11.57 15.50
N THR A 43 9.73 11.27 15.72
CA THR A 43 8.79 12.16 16.43
C THR A 43 8.12 11.51 17.64
N SER A 44 8.46 10.25 17.92
CA SER A 44 7.85 9.47 19.01
C SER A 44 8.90 8.72 19.84
N ASP A 45 8.52 8.30 21.03
CA ASP A 45 9.35 7.52 21.94
C ASP A 45 9.65 6.09 21.42
N ASN A 46 8.89 5.63 20.43
CA ASN A 46 9.14 4.35 19.75
C ASN A 46 9.25 4.54 18.22
N PRO A 47 10.36 5.13 17.74
CA PRO A 47 10.53 5.46 16.33
C PRO A 47 10.62 4.23 15.41
N GLU A 48 11.05 3.08 15.93
CA GLU A 48 11.17 1.84 15.16
C GLU A 48 9.81 1.31 14.70
N ALA A 49 8.74 1.62 15.45
CA ALA A 49 7.37 1.23 15.09
C ALA A 49 6.86 1.90 13.81
N THR A 50 7.42 3.05 13.42
CA THR A 50 7.03 3.80 12.21
C THR A 50 7.93 3.53 11.00
N TYR A 51 9.10 2.89 11.22
CA TYR A 51 10.01 2.55 10.14
C TYR A 51 9.47 1.36 9.34
N ASP A 52 9.76 1.38 8.04
CA ASP A 52 9.36 0.32 7.12
C ASP A 52 7.85 0.01 7.14
N THR A 53 7.06 1.07 7.26
CA THR A 53 5.60 1.01 7.43
C THR A 53 4.91 0.23 6.32
N LEU A 54 5.32 0.40 5.06
CA LEU A 54 4.74 -0.33 3.93
C LEU A 54 4.93 -1.84 4.08
N ASN A 55 6.12 -2.29 4.46
CA ASN A 55 6.38 -3.71 4.63
C ASN A 55 5.68 -4.33 5.85
N LYS A 56 5.38 -3.51 6.87
CA LYS A 56 4.61 -3.96 8.05
C LYS A 56 3.13 -4.13 7.77
N TYR A 57 2.54 -3.21 7.02
CA TYR A 57 1.09 -3.09 6.87
C TYR A 57 0.60 -3.28 5.44
N ALA A 58 1.49 -3.55 4.51
CA ALA A 58 1.17 -3.83 3.12
C ALA A 58 2.11 -4.90 2.55
N THR A 59 1.68 -5.55 1.48
CA THR A 59 2.45 -6.58 0.78
C THR A 59 2.76 -6.10 -0.62
N ASP A 60 4.03 -6.09 -1.01
CA ASP A 60 4.46 -5.80 -2.38
C ASP A 60 4.10 -6.95 -3.31
N LEU A 61 3.04 -6.77 -4.10
CA LEU A 61 2.53 -7.80 -5.01
C LEU A 61 3.44 -7.97 -6.24
N VAL A 62 4.12 -6.93 -6.69
CA VAL A 62 5.06 -7.00 -7.82
C VAL A 62 6.27 -7.82 -7.42
N GLN A 63 6.82 -7.57 -6.24
CA GLN A 63 7.94 -8.36 -5.71
C GLN A 63 7.56 -9.82 -5.49
N ARG A 64 6.37 -10.08 -4.95
CA ARG A 64 5.86 -11.46 -4.79
C ARG A 64 5.68 -12.19 -6.12
N ALA A 65 5.23 -11.49 -7.14
CA ALA A 65 5.11 -12.05 -8.48
C ALA A 65 6.50 -12.33 -9.09
N ALA A 66 7.46 -11.43 -8.89
CA ALA A 66 8.85 -11.62 -9.32
C ALA A 66 9.52 -12.83 -8.64
N ASP A 67 9.21 -13.06 -7.37
CA ASP A 67 9.71 -14.22 -6.60
C ASP A 67 9.08 -15.56 -7.03
N GLY A 68 8.12 -15.56 -7.95
CA GLY A 68 7.46 -16.78 -8.44
C GLY A 68 6.63 -17.52 -7.39
N LYS A 69 6.20 -16.84 -6.35
CA LYS A 69 5.51 -17.47 -5.20
C LYS A 69 4.03 -17.77 -5.43
N ARG A 70 3.51 -17.48 -6.61
CA ARG A 70 2.11 -17.69 -6.94
C ARG A 70 1.90 -18.29 -8.32
N ASP A 71 0.86 -19.09 -8.45
CA ASP A 71 0.45 -19.65 -9.73
C ASP A 71 0.02 -18.57 -10.72
N PRO A 72 0.20 -18.80 -12.03
CA PRO A 72 -0.29 -17.89 -13.05
C PRO A 72 -1.79 -17.68 -12.95
N VAL A 73 -2.23 -16.44 -13.07
CA VAL A 73 -3.65 -16.10 -13.13
C VAL A 73 -4.18 -16.39 -14.52
N ILE A 74 -5.22 -17.22 -14.61
CA ILE A 74 -5.85 -17.65 -15.85
C ILE A 74 -7.29 -17.13 -15.90
N GLY A 75 -7.73 -16.71 -17.09
CA GLY A 75 -9.14 -16.38 -17.34
C GLY A 75 -9.60 -15.02 -16.85
N ARG A 76 -8.69 -14.12 -16.51
CA ARG A 76 -9.01 -12.75 -16.01
C ARG A 76 -8.48 -11.63 -16.91
N ASP A 77 -8.16 -11.93 -18.16
CA ASP A 77 -7.56 -10.98 -19.10
C ASP A 77 -8.42 -9.74 -19.34
N GLN A 78 -9.72 -9.88 -19.44
CA GLN A 78 -10.63 -8.77 -19.70
C GLN A 78 -10.68 -7.81 -18.52
N GLU A 79 -10.81 -8.32 -17.31
CA GLU A 79 -10.84 -7.53 -16.08
C GLU A 79 -9.51 -6.83 -15.85
N ILE A 80 -8.38 -7.51 -16.08
CA ILE A 80 -7.04 -6.92 -15.96
C ILE A 80 -6.85 -5.79 -16.96
N ARG A 81 -7.26 -5.96 -18.21
CA ARG A 81 -7.23 -4.89 -19.24
C ARG A 81 -8.08 -3.69 -18.85
N ASN A 82 -9.27 -3.93 -18.30
CA ASN A 82 -10.15 -2.86 -17.81
C ASN A 82 -9.50 -2.09 -16.67
N VAL A 83 -8.88 -2.78 -15.71
CA VAL A 83 -8.14 -2.16 -14.61
C VAL A 83 -7.00 -1.30 -15.14
N ILE A 84 -6.17 -1.82 -16.05
CA ILE A 84 -5.07 -1.08 -16.68
C ILE A 84 -5.59 0.17 -17.37
N ARG A 85 -6.66 0.06 -18.15
CA ARG A 85 -7.26 1.19 -18.86
C ARG A 85 -7.74 2.29 -17.91
N ILE A 86 -8.37 1.90 -16.80
CA ILE A 86 -8.85 2.87 -15.79
C ILE A 86 -7.67 3.54 -15.09
N LEU A 87 -6.67 2.78 -14.67
CA LEU A 87 -5.47 3.32 -14.02
C LEU A 87 -4.72 4.33 -14.90
N SER A 88 -4.84 4.22 -16.21
CA SER A 88 -4.20 5.11 -17.18
C SER A 88 -5.00 6.39 -17.48
N ARG A 89 -6.18 6.55 -16.91
CA ARG A 89 -7.01 7.76 -17.10
C ARG A 89 -6.47 8.94 -16.30
N LYS A 90 -6.86 10.14 -16.68
CA LYS A 90 -6.56 11.38 -15.93
C LYS A 90 -7.51 11.62 -14.77
N THR A 91 -8.75 11.15 -14.87
CA THR A 91 -9.80 11.31 -13.85
C THR A 91 -10.57 10.00 -13.68
N LYS A 92 -11.21 9.83 -12.53
CA LYS A 92 -11.94 8.59 -12.18
C LYS A 92 -11.08 7.37 -12.50
N ASN A 93 -9.84 7.44 -12.04
CA ASN A 93 -8.74 6.53 -12.40
C ASN A 93 -8.43 5.50 -11.32
N ASN A 94 -9.34 5.33 -10.36
CA ASN A 94 -9.23 4.30 -9.33
C ASN A 94 -10.26 3.20 -9.63
N PRO A 95 -9.84 2.03 -10.11
CA PRO A 95 -10.77 0.93 -10.32
C PRO A 95 -11.31 0.40 -9.00
N VAL A 96 -12.58 0.02 -8.97
CA VAL A 96 -13.16 -0.77 -7.89
C VAL A 96 -13.71 -2.07 -8.44
N LEU A 97 -13.14 -3.18 -8.01
CA LEU A 97 -13.54 -4.51 -8.41
C LEU A 97 -14.79 -4.91 -7.64
N ILE A 98 -15.84 -5.26 -8.37
CA ILE A 98 -17.14 -5.58 -7.80
C ILE A 98 -17.51 -7.01 -8.15
N GLY A 99 -17.80 -7.81 -7.16
CA GLY A 99 -18.23 -9.19 -7.31
C GLY A 99 -18.50 -9.86 -5.98
N GLU A 100 -19.18 -11.00 -6.03
CA GLU A 100 -19.46 -11.80 -4.85
C GLU A 100 -18.16 -12.28 -4.16
N PRO A 101 -18.21 -12.60 -2.87
CA PRO A 101 -17.06 -13.18 -2.18
C PRO A 101 -16.57 -14.45 -2.90
N GLY A 102 -15.27 -14.57 -3.08
CA GLY A 102 -14.66 -15.76 -3.67
C GLY A 102 -14.62 -15.81 -5.20
N VAL A 103 -15.18 -14.84 -5.92
CA VAL A 103 -15.15 -14.83 -7.41
C VAL A 103 -13.75 -14.59 -8.01
N GLY A 104 -12.79 -14.17 -7.21
CA GLY A 104 -11.41 -13.95 -7.67
C GLY A 104 -11.02 -12.49 -7.90
N LYS A 105 -11.61 -11.55 -7.16
CA LYS A 105 -11.22 -10.13 -7.22
C LYS A 105 -9.72 -9.92 -6.94
N THR A 106 -9.18 -10.60 -5.95
CA THR A 106 -7.74 -10.55 -5.63
C THR A 106 -6.89 -11.12 -6.76
N ALA A 107 -7.36 -12.16 -7.45
CA ALA A 107 -6.66 -12.75 -8.59
C ALA A 107 -6.47 -11.76 -9.75
N VAL A 108 -7.41 -10.85 -9.96
CA VAL A 108 -7.27 -9.77 -10.95
C VAL A 108 -6.06 -8.88 -10.63
N VAL A 109 -5.91 -8.51 -9.38
CA VAL A 109 -4.81 -7.65 -8.93
C VAL A 109 -3.47 -8.39 -8.97
N GLU A 110 -3.45 -9.66 -8.60
CA GLU A 110 -2.27 -10.52 -8.73
C GLU A 110 -1.85 -10.72 -10.19
N GLY A 111 -2.82 -10.88 -11.09
CA GLY A 111 -2.60 -10.95 -12.52
C GLY A 111 -1.99 -9.65 -13.08
N LEU A 112 -2.44 -8.51 -12.60
CA LEU A 112 -1.85 -7.21 -12.94
C LEU A 112 -0.37 -7.14 -12.50
N ALA A 113 -0.08 -7.58 -11.28
CA ALA A 113 1.29 -7.64 -10.77
C ALA A 113 2.18 -8.56 -11.62
N GLN A 114 1.69 -9.71 -12.04
CA GLN A 114 2.40 -10.64 -12.91
C GLN A 114 2.68 -10.03 -14.29
N ARG A 115 1.74 -9.28 -14.86
CA ARG A 115 1.96 -8.55 -16.13
C ARG A 115 2.98 -7.44 -15.96
N ASN A 116 2.96 -6.74 -14.83
CA ASN A 116 3.95 -5.70 -14.54
C ASN A 116 5.37 -6.28 -14.54
N VAL A 117 5.59 -7.42 -13.88
CA VAL A 117 6.89 -8.12 -13.86
C VAL A 117 7.35 -8.50 -15.27
N LYS A 118 6.43 -8.95 -16.12
CA LYS A 118 6.73 -9.33 -17.52
C LYS A 118 6.92 -8.12 -18.46
N GLY A 119 6.66 -6.91 -17.96
CA GLY A 119 6.66 -5.70 -18.80
C GLY A 119 5.47 -5.61 -19.75
N ASP A 120 4.44 -6.43 -19.56
CA ASP A 120 3.20 -6.46 -20.35
C ASP A 120 2.15 -5.48 -19.80
N VAL A 121 2.58 -4.25 -19.61
CA VAL A 121 1.75 -3.11 -19.18
C VAL A 121 2.17 -1.86 -19.94
N PRO A 122 1.30 -0.83 -20.04
CA PRO A 122 1.68 0.45 -20.65
C PRO A 122 2.86 1.09 -19.93
N GLU A 123 3.62 1.92 -20.64
CA GLU A 123 4.81 2.60 -20.13
C GLU A 123 4.52 3.35 -18.82
N SER A 124 3.32 3.94 -18.69
CA SER A 124 2.88 4.64 -17.49
C SER A 124 2.76 3.78 -16.23
N LEU A 125 2.70 2.46 -16.39
CA LEU A 125 2.56 1.49 -15.29
C LEU A 125 3.81 0.63 -15.05
N LYS A 126 4.80 0.66 -15.94
CA LYS A 126 5.99 -0.22 -15.86
C LYS A 126 6.80 -0.06 -14.58
N ASP A 127 6.96 1.18 -14.11
CA ASP A 127 7.76 1.49 -12.92
C ASP A 127 6.91 1.63 -11.65
N LYS A 128 5.63 1.34 -11.75
CA LYS A 128 4.72 1.40 -10.60
C LYS A 128 4.89 0.18 -9.71
N LYS A 129 4.82 0.43 -8.41
CA LYS A 129 4.72 -0.61 -7.38
C LYS A 129 3.26 -0.81 -7.01
N LEU A 130 2.90 -2.05 -6.72
CA LEU A 130 1.55 -2.42 -6.33
C LEU A 130 1.60 -3.07 -4.95
N PHE A 131 1.06 -2.39 -3.95
CA PHE A 131 1.00 -2.85 -2.58
C PHE A 131 -0.43 -3.21 -2.18
N ALA A 132 -0.62 -4.38 -1.61
CA ALA A 132 -1.89 -4.79 -1.00
C ALA A 132 -1.89 -4.41 0.48
N LEU A 133 -2.84 -3.58 0.89
CA LEU A 133 -3.03 -3.19 2.29
C LEU A 133 -3.49 -4.40 3.10
N ASP A 134 -2.81 -4.68 4.20
CA ASP A 134 -3.17 -5.75 5.14
C ASP A 134 -3.97 -5.18 6.31
N MET A 135 -5.29 -5.30 6.22
CA MET A 135 -6.21 -4.82 7.27
C MET A 135 -6.00 -5.56 8.59
N GLY A 136 -5.68 -6.86 8.52
CA GLY A 136 -5.36 -7.67 9.70
C GLY A 136 -4.14 -7.13 10.43
N ALA A 137 -3.07 -6.80 9.72
CA ALA A 137 -1.87 -6.21 10.31
C ALA A 137 -2.12 -4.82 10.91
N LEU A 138 -2.99 -4.02 10.30
CA LEU A 138 -3.34 -2.69 10.81
C LEU A 138 -4.08 -2.75 12.15
N VAL A 139 -4.90 -3.78 12.38
CA VAL A 139 -5.67 -3.94 13.63
C VAL A 139 -4.99 -4.84 14.65
N ALA A 140 -4.04 -5.68 14.25
CA ALA A 140 -3.38 -6.63 15.14
C ALA A 140 -2.65 -5.92 16.27
N GLY A 141 -3.01 -6.24 17.52
CA GLY A 141 -2.42 -5.65 18.70
C GLY A 141 -2.77 -4.18 18.95
N ALA A 142 -3.63 -3.58 18.13
CA ALA A 142 -4.12 -2.22 18.38
C ALA A 142 -5.06 -2.24 19.61
N LYS A 143 -4.72 -1.43 20.60
CA LYS A 143 -5.48 -1.37 21.86
C LYS A 143 -6.67 -0.42 21.78
N TYR A 144 -6.64 0.52 20.86
CA TYR A 144 -7.67 1.54 20.66
C TYR A 144 -7.70 2.00 19.19
N ARG A 145 -8.81 2.61 18.81
CA ARG A 145 -9.07 3.08 17.44
C ARG A 145 -7.97 4.01 16.89
N GLY A 146 -7.42 4.87 17.72
CA GLY A 146 -6.36 5.81 17.33
C GLY A 146 -5.10 5.13 16.81
N GLU A 147 -4.73 3.96 17.31
CA GLU A 147 -3.57 3.21 16.81
C GLU A 147 -3.77 2.71 15.38
N PHE A 148 -4.97 2.24 15.04
CA PHE A 148 -5.33 1.88 13.67
C PHE A 148 -5.22 3.09 12.73
N GLU A 149 -5.79 4.22 13.14
CA GLU A 149 -5.76 5.45 12.36
C GLU A 149 -4.33 5.96 12.14
N GLU A 150 -3.48 5.91 13.16
CA GLU A 150 -2.05 6.27 13.06
C GLU A 150 -1.29 5.37 12.09
N ARG A 151 -1.52 4.05 12.16
CA ARG A 151 -0.89 3.07 11.26
C ARG A 151 -1.31 3.29 9.81
N LEU A 152 -2.61 3.47 9.57
CA LEU A 152 -3.14 3.75 8.25
C LEU A 152 -2.61 5.08 7.71
N LYS A 153 -2.58 6.12 8.54
CA LYS A 153 -2.01 7.41 8.17
C LYS A 153 -0.55 7.28 7.75
N ALA A 154 0.24 6.49 8.49
CA ALA A 154 1.64 6.26 8.16
C ALA A 154 1.80 5.56 6.79
N VAL A 155 0.96 4.58 6.47
CA VAL A 155 0.93 3.94 5.14
C VAL A 155 0.57 4.95 4.06
N LEU A 156 -0.48 5.74 4.26
CA LEU A 156 -0.93 6.75 3.30
C LEU A 156 0.11 7.85 3.08
N ASP A 157 0.83 8.26 4.11
CA ASP A 157 1.93 9.22 4.00
C ASP A 157 3.07 8.68 3.13
N GLU A 158 3.41 7.39 3.24
CA GLU A 158 4.40 6.75 2.36
C GLU A 158 3.92 6.67 0.91
N VAL A 159 2.65 6.35 0.69
CA VAL A 159 2.05 6.37 -0.66
C VAL A 159 2.10 7.77 -1.26
N LYS A 160 1.75 8.79 -0.49
CA LYS A 160 1.82 10.19 -0.92
C LYS A 160 3.24 10.63 -1.28
N LYS A 161 4.23 10.29 -0.45
CA LYS A 161 5.64 10.60 -0.68
C LYS A 161 6.22 9.92 -1.93
N SER A 162 5.64 8.83 -2.38
CA SER A 162 6.04 8.14 -3.60
C SER A 162 5.71 8.91 -4.88
N GLU A 163 4.94 9.98 -4.79
CA GLU A 163 4.54 10.83 -5.93
C GLU A 163 3.92 10.03 -7.08
N GLY A 164 2.99 9.14 -6.74
CA GLY A 164 2.27 8.32 -7.70
C GLY A 164 2.98 7.05 -8.15
N GLN A 165 4.14 6.70 -7.56
CA GLN A 165 4.83 5.45 -7.88
C GLN A 165 4.17 4.21 -7.26
N ILE A 166 3.38 4.38 -6.20
CA ILE A 166 2.69 3.30 -5.49
C ILE A 166 1.20 3.33 -5.83
N ILE A 167 0.69 2.18 -6.25
CA ILE A 167 -0.75 1.90 -6.35
C ILE A 167 -1.11 0.99 -5.18
N LEU A 168 -2.08 1.41 -4.39
CA LEU A 168 -2.51 0.69 -3.19
C LEU A 168 -3.75 -0.16 -3.50
N PHE A 169 -3.68 -1.46 -3.28
CA PHE A 169 -4.84 -2.34 -3.32
C PHE A 169 -5.49 -2.43 -1.95
N ILE A 170 -6.78 -2.15 -1.89
CA ILE A 170 -7.58 -2.18 -0.66
C ILE A 170 -8.72 -3.15 -0.86
N ASP A 171 -8.58 -4.36 -0.33
CA ASP A 171 -9.65 -5.34 -0.32
C ASP A 171 -10.72 -4.94 0.71
N GLU A 172 -11.97 -5.29 0.42
CA GLU A 172 -13.11 -4.90 1.25
C GLU A 172 -13.10 -3.41 1.62
N ILE A 173 -12.88 -2.54 0.64
CA ILE A 173 -12.70 -1.09 0.83
C ILE A 173 -13.87 -0.45 1.60
N HIS A 174 -15.06 -1.02 1.51
CA HIS A 174 -16.24 -0.55 2.26
C HIS A 174 -16.04 -0.57 3.77
N THR A 175 -15.15 -1.43 4.29
CA THR A 175 -14.87 -1.51 5.74
C THR A 175 -14.19 -0.26 6.27
N ILE A 176 -13.49 0.48 5.43
CA ILE A 176 -12.75 1.68 5.85
C ILE A 176 -13.36 3.00 5.33
N VAL A 177 -14.24 2.96 4.34
CA VAL A 177 -14.86 4.19 3.79
C VAL A 177 -16.33 4.37 4.16
N GLY A 178 -17.01 3.31 4.61
CA GLY A 178 -18.44 3.31 4.89
C GLY A 178 -18.84 3.08 6.33
N ALA A 179 -17.90 2.69 7.16
CA ALA A 179 -18.15 2.18 8.49
C ALA A 179 -18.43 3.26 9.57
N GLY A 180 -18.30 4.55 9.24
CA GLY A 180 -18.40 5.65 10.21
C GLY A 180 -19.76 5.90 10.84
N LYS A 181 -20.79 5.13 10.49
CA LYS A 181 -22.16 5.29 10.99
C LYS A 181 -22.51 4.33 12.13
N THR A 182 -21.67 3.38 12.45
CA THR A 182 -21.87 2.42 13.53
C THR A 182 -20.82 2.61 14.63
N GLU A 183 -21.26 2.64 15.89
CA GLU A 183 -20.36 2.71 17.05
C GLU A 183 -19.35 1.55 16.99
N GLY A 184 -18.07 1.87 17.09
CA GLY A 184 -16.97 0.90 17.07
C GLY A 184 -16.42 0.53 15.69
N SER A 185 -16.94 1.08 14.61
CA SER A 185 -16.42 0.83 13.26
C SER A 185 -15.26 1.76 12.89
N MET A 186 -14.33 1.24 12.08
CA MET A 186 -13.17 1.97 11.59
C MET A 186 -13.54 2.76 10.34
N ASP A 187 -13.64 4.08 10.44
CA ASP A 187 -13.89 4.97 9.30
C ASP A 187 -12.63 5.76 8.98
N ALA A 188 -12.00 5.40 7.89
CA ALA A 188 -10.86 6.11 7.32
C ALA A 188 -11.23 6.99 6.12
N GLY A 189 -12.52 7.13 5.83
CA GLY A 189 -13.02 7.95 4.72
C GLY A 189 -12.49 9.38 4.77
N ASN A 190 -12.39 9.96 5.97
CA ASN A 190 -11.87 11.31 6.17
C ASN A 190 -10.38 11.45 5.81
N MET A 191 -9.60 10.37 5.85
CA MET A 191 -8.21 10.34 5.40
C MET A 191 -8.09 10.09 3.89
N LEU A 192 -8.89 9.18 3.36
CA LEU A 192 -8.81 8.76 1.95
C LEU A 192 -9.40 9.79 0.99
N LYS A 193 -10.55 10.36 1.31
CA LYS A 193 -11.27 11.29 0.41
C LYS A 193 -10.43 12.51 0.00
N PRO A 194 -9.75 13.23 0.91
CA PRO A 194 -8.90 14.35 0.50
C PRO A 194 -7.74 13.94 -0.40
N MET A 195 -7.12 12.80 -0.14
CA MET A 195 -6.02 12.28 -0.96
C MET A 195 -6.46 11.86 -2.35
N LEU A 196 -7.63 11.22 -2.46
CA LEU A 196 -8.25 10.89 -3.74
C LEU A 196 -8.61 12.16 -4.52
N ALA A 197 -9.17 13.16 -3.85
CA ALA A 197 -9.53 14.43 -4.45
C ALA A 197 -8.34 15.20 -5.02
N ARG A 198 -7.20 15.14 -4.34
CA ARG A 198 -5.96 15.81 -4.78
C ARG A 198 -5.09 14.97 -5.72
N GLY A 199 -5.51 13.73 -6.02
CA GLY A 199 -4.71 12.80 -6.82
C GLY A 199 -3.44 12.28 -6.12
N GLU A 200 -3.37 12.40 -4.80
CA GLU A 200 -2.25 11.93 -3.97
C GLU A 200 -2.31 10.42 -3.68
N LEU A 201 -3.50 9.82 -3.78
CA LEU A 201 -3.74 8.40 -3.64
C LEU A 201 -4.25 7.82 -4.96
N HIS A 202 -3.56 6.81 -5.45
CA HIS A 202 -3.97 5.97 -6.57
C HIS A 202 -4.21 4.57 -6.04
N CYS A 203 -5.44 4.07 -6.11
CA CYS A 203 -5.80 2.79 -5.51
C CYS A 203 -6.71 1.94 -6.38
N ILE A 204 -6.69 0.65 -6.09
CA ILE A 204 -7.64 -0.35 -6.59
C ILE A 204 -8.44 -0.82 -5.38
N GLY A 205 -9.74 -0.64 -5.39
CA GLY A 205 -10.63 -1.17 -4.36
C GLY A 205 -11.25 -2.50 -4.78
N ALA A 206 -11.69 -3.28 -3.82
CA ALA A 206 -12.51 -4.46 -4.05
C ALA A 206 -13.66 -4.50 -3.03
N THR A 207 -14.84 -4.85 -3.50
CA THR A 207 -16.06 -4.89 -2.67
C THR A 207 -17.14 -5.74 -3.35
N THR A 208 -18.27 -5.92 -2.70
CA THR A 208 -19.45 -6.51 -3.31
C THR A 208 -20.34 -5.42 -3.95
N LEU A 209 -21.33 -5.83 -4.75
CA LEU A 209 -22.23 -4.89 -5.40
C LEU A 209 -23.10 -4.11 -4.39
N ASP A 210 -23.56 -4.79 -3.35
CA ASP A 210 -24.41 -4.16 -2.33
C ASP A 210 -23.64 -3.13 -1.52
N GLU A 211 -22.42 -3.45 -1.06
CA GLU A 211 -21.56 -2.51 -0.35
C GLU A 211 -21.11 -1.36 -1.24
N HIS A 212 -20.81 -1.60 -2.52
CA HIS A 212 -20.51 -0.54 -3.47
C HIS A 212 -21.65 0.47 -3.59
N ARG A 213 -22.88 -0.01 -3.77
CA ARG A 213 -24.07 0.84 -3.84
C ARG A 213 -24.31 1.62 -2.57
N GLN A 214 -24.10 0.98 -1.42
CA GLN A 214 -24.37 1.57 -0.11
C GLN A 214 -23.33 2.59 0.32
N TYR A 215 -22.04 2.33 0.09
CA TYR A 215 -20.94 3.08 0.70
C TYR A 215 -20.11 3.92 -0.29
N ILE A 216 -20.07 3.56 -1.55
CA ILE A 216 -19.27 4.26 -2.57
C ILE A 216 -20.16 5.08 -3.49
N GLU A 217 -21.14 4.46 -4.11
CA GLU A 217 -22.02 5.10 -5.11
C GLU A 217 -22.82 6.26 -4.51
N LYS A 218 -23.27 6.16 -3.26
CA LYS A 218 -24.00 7.22 -2.55
C LYS A 218 -23.13 8.35 -2.02
N ASP A 219 -21.82 8.18 -2.02
CA ASP A 219 -20.88 9.21 -1.58
C ASP A 219 -20.32 9.95 -2.82
N PRO A 220 -20.69 11.22 -3.06
CA PRO A 220 -20.26 11.94 -4.25
C PRO A 220 -18.74 12.06 -4.39
N ALA A 221 -18.02 12.16 -3.28
CA ALA A 221 -16.56 12.27 -3.29
C ALA A 221 -15.89 10.98 -3.75
N LEU A 222 -16.42 9.83 -3.35
CA LEU A 222 -15.91 8.51 -3.76
C LEU A 222 -16.40 8.13 -5.16
N GLU A 223 -17.66 8.38 -5.47
CA GLU A 223 -18.26 8.05 -6.77
C GLU A 223 -17.50 8.72 -7.93
N ARG A 224 -17.07 9.95 -7.76
CA ARG A 224 -16.28 10.69 -8.76
C ARG A 224 -14.88 10.14 -8.99
N ARG A 225 -14.35 9.37 -8.06
CA ARG A 225 -12.95 8.90 -8.07
C ARG A 225 -12.79 7.44 -8.43
N PHE A 226 -13.86 6.64 -8.24
CA PHE A 226 -13.85 5.21 -8.50
C PHE A 226 -14.63 4.84 -9.75
N GLN A 227 -14.04 3.95 -10.55
CA GLN A 227 -14.69 3.34 -11.71
C GLN A 227 -14.95 1.87 -11.44
N PRO A 228 -16.23 1.41 -11.48
CA PRO A 228 -16.54 0.00 -11.28
C PRO A 228 -15.97 -0.92 -12.37
N VAL A 229 -15.50 -2.08 -11.96
CA VAL A 229 -15.11 -3.21 -12.81
C VAL A 229 -15.82 -4.46 -12.26
N MET A 230 -16.73 -5.02 -13.04
CA MET A 230 -17.44 -6.24 -12.64
C MET A 230 -16.53 -7.45 -12.77
N VAL A 231 -16.55 -8.31 -11.76
CA VAL A 231 -15.82 -9.57 -11.70
C VAL A 231 -16.82 -10.70 -11.41
N ASP A 232 -17.03 -11.55 -12.38
CA ASP A 232 -17.98 -12.69 -12.33
C ASP A 232 -17.25 -14.03 -12.08
#